data_d10e90a22dc5a50617abc272926c431e
#
_entry.id   d10e90a22dc5a50617abc272926c431e
#
_cell.length_a   1.000
_cell.length_b   1.000
_cell.length_c   1.000
_cell.angle_alpha   90.00
_cell.angle_beta   90.00
_cell.angle_gamma   90.00
#
_symmetry.space_group_name_H-M   'P 1'
#
loop_
_entity.id
_entity.type
_entity.pdbx_description
1 polymer ?
#
loop_
_entity_poly.entity_id
_entity_poly.type
_entity_poly.pdbx_seq_one_letter_code
_entity_poly.pdbx_strand_id
1 'polypeptide(L)'
;MKTVIGDFHVHTLLSPCAEIEMTPHHIVMQAAEYGIQLLAVTDHNASANAVAAIQAGERYGIKVFPGMEVECREEAHIVVLFDNLKQLRRWQKIVDFSMRGLKNIPERFGAQFVVDDDDNFVAEEERMLLGPLQLSAQEVVRKVNEIGGLCLAAHIDRPAYSLLVQLGFIPNDMGLQGVEILSLIHISEP
;
A
#
# COMPACT_ATOMS: atom_id res chain seq x y z
N MET A 1 17.56 24.63 2.41
CA MET A 1 17.07 23.25 2.52
C MET A 1 16.05 23.05 1.39
N LYS A 2 16.14 22.00 0.58
CA LYS A 2 15.18 21.76 -0.50
C LYS A 2 14.05 20.91 0.08
N THR A 3 12.82 21.40 0.03
CA THR A 3 11.63 20.63 0.45
C THR A 3 11.29 19.64 -0.65
N VAL A 4 10.96 18.41 -0.28
CA VAL A 4 10.46 17.36 -1.16
C VAL A 4 9.09 16.96 -0.64
N ILE A 5 8.11 16.85 -1.55
CA ILE A 5 6.75 16.45 -1.23
C ILE A 5 6.57 15.01 -1.70
N GLY A 6 6.02 14.16 -0.82
CA GLY A 6 5.75 12.76 -1.13
C GLY A 6 4.41 12.30 -0.60
N ASP A 7 3.82 11.33 -1.29
CA ASP A 7 2.65 10.56 -0.85
C ASP A 7 2.99 9.07 -0.92
N PHE A 8 2.94 8.40 0.22
CA PHE A 8 3.42 7.02 0.36
C PHE A 8 2.29 6.00 0.64
N HIS A 9 1.03 6.43 0.53
CA HIS A 9 -0.10 5.55 0.76
C HIS A 9 -1.22 5.82 -0.25
N VAL A 10 -1.09 5.25 -1.46
CA VAL A 10 -2.04 5.45 -2.55
C VAL A 10 -2.48 4.10 -3.12
N HIS A 11 -3.78 3.94 -3.33
CA HIS A 11 -4.39 2.75 -3.92
C HIS A 11 -4.76 3.00 -5.37
N THR A 12 -4.53 1.99 -6.21
CA THR A 12 -5.04 1.96 -7.58
C THR A 12 -6.39 1.25 -7.65
N LEU A 13 -7.01 1.24 -8.84
CA LEU A 13 -8.21 0.46 -9.14
C LEU A 13 -8.04 -1.07 -8.94
N LEU A 14 -6.86 -1.54 -8.55
CA LEU A 14 -6.63 -2.91 -8.10
C LEU A 14 -7.22 -3.16 -6.71
N SER A 15 -7.22 -2.13 -5.87
CA SER A 15 -7.81 -2.18 -4.54
C SER A 15 -9.31 -1.89 -4.60
N PRO A 16 -10.18 -2.75 -4.07
CA PRO A 16 -11.64 -2.56 -4.15
C PRO A 16 -12.17 -1.31 -3.46
N CYS A 17 -11.35 -0.67 -2.63
CA CYS A 17 -11.69 0.60 -1.95
C CYS A 17 -11.37 1.83 -2.80
N ALA A 18 -10.69 1.68 -3.94
CA ALA A 18 -10.37 2.76 -4.85
C ALA A 18 -11.42 2.90 -5.97
N GLU A 19 -11.60 4.12 -6.47
CA GLU A 19 -12.45 4.37 -7.62
C GLU A 19 -11.79 3.87 -8.92
N ILE A 20 -12.61 3.60 -9.94
CA ILE A 20 -12.13 3.04 -11.22
C ILE A 20 -11.18 3.99 -11.96
N GLU A 21 -11.30 5.29 -11.72
CA GLU A 21 -10.44 6.33 -12.26
C GLU A 21 -9.03 6.35 -11.63
N MET A 22 -8.83 5.64 -10.51
CA MET A 22 -7.54 5.54 -9.83
C MET A 22 -6.59 4.59 -10.57
N THR A 23 -6.39 4.86 -11.86
CA THR A 23 -5.42 4.13 -12.67
C THR A 23 -3.99 4.56 -12.34
N PRO A 24 -2.98 3.71 -12.52
CA PRO A 24 -1.57 4.06 -12.28
C PRO A 24 -1.13 5.33 -13.01
N HIS A 25 -1.49 5.48 -14.29
CA HIS A 25 -1.15 6.65 -15.09
C HIS A 25 -1.84 7.92 -14.55
N HIS A 26 -3.15 7.83 -14.27
CA HIS A 26 -3.92 8.97 -13.76
C HIS A 26 -3.41 9.44 -12.39
N ILE A 27 -3.11 8.52 -11.47
CA ILE A 27 -2.52 8.82 -10.16
C ILE A 27 -1.20 9.59 -10.32
N VAL A 28 -0.31 9.10 -11.16
CA VAL A 28 1.00 9.72 -11.36
C VAL A 28 0.87 11.08 -12.04
N MET A 29 -0.02 11.23 -13.04
CA MET A 29 -0.32 12.50 -13.69
C MET A 29 -0.82 13.53 -12.68
N GLN A 30 -1.80 13.17 -11.85
CA GLN A 30 -2.32 14.03 -10.79
C GLN A 30 -1.24 14.39 -9.76
N ALA A 31 -0.41 13.43 -9.35
CA ALA A 31 0.70 13.68 -8.45
C ALA A 31 1.66 14.74 -9.03
N ALA A 32 1.95 14.68 -10.34
CA ALA A 32 2.77 15.68 -11.01
C ALA A 32 2.13 17.08 -10.99
N GLU A 33 0.83 17.16 -11.25
CA GLU A 33 0.07 18.43 -11.21
C GLU A 33 0.07 19.07 -9.82
N TYR A 34 0.03 18.27 -8.75
CA TYR A 34 0.10 18.74 -7.36
C TYR A 34 1.54 18.95 -6.85
N GLY A 35 2.55 18.74 -7.68
CA GLY A 35 3.96 18.94 -7.33
C GLY A 35 4.53 17.87 -6.38
N ILE A 36 3.89 16.71 -6.31
CA ILE A 36 4.39 15.52 -5.59
C ILE A 36 5.59 14.98 -6.37
N GLN A 37 6.67 14.70 -5.68
CA GLN A 37 7.94 14.26 -6.27
C GLN A 37 8.25 12.78 -5.96
N LEU A 38 7.73 12.30 -4.83
CA LEU A 38 7.88 10.92 -4.38
C LEU A 38 6.48 10.32 -4.18
N LEU A 39 6.25 9.13 -4.70
CA LEU A 39 4.97 8.44 -4.62
C LEU A 39 5.20 6.98 -4.25
N ALA A 40 4.29 6.36 -3.52
CA ALA A 40 4.23 4.91 -3.43
C ALA A 40 2.82 4.42 -3.74
N VAL A 41 2.72 3.40 -4.60
CA VAL A 41 1.49 2.66 -4.82
C VAL A 41 1.48 1.47 -3.88
N THR A 42 0.42 1.36 -3.09
CA THR A 42 0.34 0.47 -1.93
C THR A 42 -1.01 -0.26 -1.89
N ASP A 43 -1.38 -0.89 -2.99
CA ASP A 43 -2.62 -1.66 -3.09
C ASP A 43 -2.73 -2.74 -2.00
N HIS A 44 -3.95 -3.06 -1.59
CA HIS A 44 -4.22 -4.08 -0.58
C HIS A 44 -3.72 -5.46 -1.02
N ASN A 45 -2.82 -6.06 -0.25
CA ASN A 45 -2.32 -7.43 -0.40
C ASN A 45 -1.87 -7.83 -1.82
N ALA A 46 -1.69 -6.86 -2.72
CA ALA A 46 -1.29 -7.08 -4.10
C ALA A 46 -0.38 -5.98 -4.62
N SER A 47 0.38 -6.28 -5.67
CA SER A 47 1.35 -5.35 -6.26
C SER A 47 1.34 -5.35 -7.79
N ALA A 48 0.26 -5.85 -8.40
CA ALA A 48 0.23 -6.03 -9.85
C ALA A 48 0.35 -4.71 -10.63
N ASN A 49 -0.24 -3.62 -10.12
CA ASN A 49 -0.18 -2.30 -10.75
C ASN A 49 1.08 -1.49 -10.40
N ALA A 50 1.95 -1.98 -9.52
CA ALA A 50 3.16 -1.25 -9.13
C ALA A 50 4.13 -1.00 -10.30
N VAL A 51 4.22 -1.95 -11.25
CA VAL A 51 5.06 -1.78 -12.45
C VAL A 51 4.55 -0.66 -13.32
N ALA A 52 3.24 -0.65 -13.60
CA ALA A 52 2.58 0.39 -14.40
C ALA A 52 2.77 1.78 -13.77
N ALA A 53 2.60 1.89 -12.45
CA ALA A 53 2.82 3.15 -11.74
C ALA A 53 4.28 3.63 -11.81
N ILE A 54 5.26 2.74 -11.71
CA ILE A 54 6.68 3.09 -11.83
C ILE A 54 6.99 3.58 -13.24
N GLN A 55 6.48 2.91 -14.27
CA GLN A 55 6.67 3.31 -15.68
C GLN A 55 6.01 4.66 -15.98
N ALA A 56 4.79 4.88 -15.48
CA ALA A 56 4.16 6.19 -15.54
C ALA A 56 5.00 7.26 -14.82
N GLY A 57 5.53 6.95 -13.64
CA GLY A 57 6.42 7.84 -12.87
C GLY A 57 7.62 8.32 -13.65
N GLU A 58 8.25 7.44 -14.43
CA GLU A 58 9.39 7.79 -15.29
C GLU A 58 9.01 8.83 -16.36
N ARG A 59 7.79 8.76 -16.92
CA ARG A 59 7.29 9.73 -17.91
C ARG A 59 7.06 11.12 -17.33
N TYR A 60 6.64 11.21 -16.07
CA TYR A 60 6.31 12.47 -15.39
C TYR A 60 7.43 13.00 -14.47
N GLY A 61 8.55 12.27 -14.38
CA GLY A 61 9.68 12.66 -13.52
C GLY A 61 9.41 12.48 -12.03
N ILE A 62 8.44 11.63 -11.67
CA ILE A 62 8.10 11.26 -10.30
C ILE A 62 8.81 9.97 -9.92
N LYS A 63 9.44 9.95 -8.77
CA LYS A 63 9.98 8.70 -8.22
C LYS A 63 8.86 7.91 -7.56
N VAL A 64 8.45 6.80 -8.17
CA VAL A 64 7.48 5.86 -7.60
C VAL A 64 8.22 4.72 -6.90
N PHE A 65 7.90 4.50 -5.62
CA PHE A 65 8.40 3.38 -4.84
C PHE A 65 7.44 2.21 -4.93
N PRO A 66 7.94 1.00 -5.12
CA PRO A 66 7.12 -0.20 -5.04
C PRO A 66 6.69 -0.44 -3.60
N GLY A 67 5.39 -0.58 -3.36
CA GLY A 67 4.82 -0.75 -2.03
C GLY A 67 3.62 -1.69 -2.02
N MET A 68 3.07 -1.88 -0.85
CA MET A 68 1.86 -2.64 -0.60
C MET A 68 1.29 -2.23 0.77
N GLU A 69 -0.02 -2.13 0.89
CA GLU A 69 -0.66 -2.13 2.20
C GLU A 69 -1.12 -3.55 2.53
N VAL A 70 -0.69 -4.08 3.66
CA VAL A 70 -1.11 -5.42 4.09
C VAL A 70 -1.99 -5.32 5.33
N GLU A 71 -3.06 -6.11 5.35
CA GLU A 71 -3.84 -6.34 6.55
C GLU A 71 -3.25 -7.53 7.30
N CYS A 72 -2.73 -7.31 8.49
CA CYS A 72 -2.19 -8.39 9.32
C CYS A 72 -3.30 -9.16 10.05
N ARG A 73 -2.95 -10.29 10.66
CA ARG A 73 -3.88 -11.17 11.36
C ARG A 73 -4.72 -10.47 12.44
N GLU A 74 -4.18 -9.43 13.04
CA GLU A 74 -4.81 -8.59 14.04
C GLU A 74 -5.79 -7.57 13.45
N GLU A 75 -6.08 -7.65 12.14
CA GLU A 75 -6.94 -6.70 11.41
C GLU A 75 -6.42 -5.25 11.47
N ALA A 76 -5.10 -5.09 11.47
CA ALA A 76 -4.44 -3.81 11.37
C ALA A 76 -3.65 -3.70 10.07
N HIS A 77 -3.57 -2.49 9.52
CA HIS A 77 -2.87 -2.22 8.27
C HIS A 77 -1.42 -1.79 8.51
N ILE A 78 -0.54 -2.29 7.66
CA ILE A 78 0.87 -1.91 7.61
C ILE A 78 1.23 -1.59 6.16
N VAL A 79 1.66 -0.37 5.92
CA VAL A 79 2.26 0.02 4.65
C VAL A 79 3.70 -0.49 4.61
N VAL A 80 4.02 -1.22 3.57
CA VAL A 80 5.38 -1.73 3.32
C VAL A 80 5.91 -1.14 2.02
N LEU A 81 7.15 -0.64 2.07
CA LEU A 81 7.81 0.03 0.96
C LEU A 81 9.14 -0.63 0.66
N PHE A 82 9.52 -0.64 -0.61
CA PHE A 82 10.75 -1.26 -1.09
C PHE A 82 11.50 -0.34 -2.04
N ASP A 83 12.82 -0.54 -2.15
CA ASP A 83 13.66 0.23 -3.07
C ASP A 83 13.46 -0.20 -4.54
N ASN A 84 13.04 -1.45 -4.75
CA ASN A 84 12.96 -2.03 -6.10
C ASN A 84 11.93 -3.17 -6.21
N LEU A 85 11.54 -3.45 -7.45
CA LEU A 85 10.57 -4.49 -7.80
C LEU A 85 11.02 -5.92 -7.41
N LYS A 86 12.31 -6.19 -7.28
CA LYS A 86 12.80 -7.52 -6.88
C LYS A 86 12.43 -7.82 -5.43
N GLN A 87 12.55 -6.82 -4.56
CA GLN A 87 12.13 -6.93 -3.16
C GLN A 87 10.60 -7.06 -3.06
N LEU A 88 9.85 -6.21 -3.78
CA LEU A 88 8.38 -6.27 -3.80
C LEU A 88 7.87 -7.64 -4.29
N ARG A 89 8.45 -8.19 -5.37
CA ARG A 89 8.09 -9.53 -5.86
C ARG A 89 8.39 -10.65 -4.87
N ARG A 90 9.47 -10.50 -4.09
CA ARG A 90 9.78 -11.44 -3.00
C ARG A 90 8.74 -11.35 -1.89
N TRP A 91 8.34 -10.12 -1.55
CA TRP A 91 7.28 -9.88 -0.57
C TRP A 91 5.92 -10.41 -1.06
N GLN A 92 5.53 -10.16 -2.31
CA GLN A 92 4.29 -10.67 -2.89
C GLN A 92 4.15 -12.19 -2.73
N LYS A 93 5.22 -12.96 -2.96
CA LYS A 93 5.19 -14.42 -2.76
C LYS A 93 4.88 -14.83 -1.31
N ILE A 94 5.34 -14.06 -0.35
CA ILE A 94 5.03 -14.30 1.08
C ILE A 94 3.56 -13.97 1.35
N VAL A 95 3.06 -12.87 0.80
CA VAL A 95 1.65 -12.47 0.90
C VAL A 95 0.77 -13.53 0.26
N ASP A 96 1.05 -13.96 -0.97
CA ASP A 96 0.28 -14.98 -1.69
C ASP A 96 0.16 -16.28 -0.88
N PHE A 97 1.23 -16.71 -0.24
CA PHE A 97 1.22 -17.88 0.63
C PHE A 97 0.43 -17.67 1.92
N SER A 98 0.31 -16.42 2.36
CA SER A 98 -0.30 -16.05 3.66
C SER A 98 -1.77 -15.63 3.53
N MET A 99 -2.27 -15.45 2.31
CA MET A 99 -3.68 -15.16 2.04
C MET A 99 -4.55 -16.39 2.31
N ARG A 100 -5.82 -16.17 2.66
CA ARG A 100 -6.79 -17.26 2.95
C ARG A 100 -7.36 -17.93 1.71
N GLY A 101 -6.98 -17.52 0.51
CA GLY A 101 -7.44 -18.11 -0.76
C GLY A 101 -8.92 -17.88 -1.07
N LEU A 102 -9.53 -16.86 -0.51
CA LEU A 102 -10.90 -16.48 -0.81
C LEU A 102 -10.96 -15.83 -2.20
N LYS A 103 -12.06 -16.10 -2.92
CA LYS A 103 -12.35 -15.41 -4.18
C LYS A 103 -13.07 -14.10 -3.93
N ASN A 104 -12.75 -13.10 -4.75
CA ASN A 104 -13.49 -11.85 -4.80
C ASN A 104 -14.91 -12.09 -5.32
N ILE A 105 -15.83 -11.25 -4.86
CA ILE A 105 -17.21 -11.16 -5.37
C ILE A 105 -17.41 -9.71 -5.79
N PRO A 106 -17.16 -9.36 -7.08
CA PRO A 106 -17.14 -7.97 -7.55
C PRO A 106 -18.42 -7.19 -7.26
N GLU A 107 -19.58 -7.85 -7.31
CA GLU A 107 -20.88 -7.23 -7.04
C GLU A 107 -21.03 -6.77 -5.57
N ARG A 108 -20.21 -7.34 -4.68
CA ARG A 108 -20.24 -7.04 -3.24
C ARG A 108 -19.09 -6.20 -2.77
N PHE A 109 -17.90 -6.43 -3.29
CA PHE A 109 -16.67 -5.85 -2.79
C PHE A 109 -15.98 -4.91 -3.78
N GLY A 110 -16.45 -4.87 -5.03
CA GLY A 110 -15.82 -4.12 -6.13
C GLY A 110 -14.90 -5.01 -6.99
N ALA A 111 -14.70 -4.58 -8.21
CA ALA A 111 -13.76 -5.22 -9.13
C ALA A 111 -12.31 -4.86 -8.77
N GLN A 112 -11.36 -5.71 -9.14
CA GLN A 112 -9.94 -5.59 -8.82
C GLN A 112 -9.15 -5.68 -10.14
N PHE A 113 -8.91 -4.52 -10.78
CA PHE A 113 -8.36 -4.50 -12.12
C PHE A 113 -6.84 -4.30 -12.13
N VAL A 114 -6.18 -5.11 -12.96
CA VAL A 114 -4.79 -4.94 -13.33
C VAL A 114 -4.74 -4.25 -14.68
N VAL A 115 -3.96 -3.18 -14.78
CA VAL A 115 -3.78 -2.39 -16.00
C VAL A 115 -2.29 -2.19 -16.31
N ASP A 116 -1.99 -1.83 -17.56
CA ASP A 116 -0.65 -1.42 -17.96
C ASP A 116 -0.42 0.09 -17.71
N ASP A 117 0.73 0.60 -18.12
CA ASP A 117 1.13 2.00 -17.93
C ASP A 117 0.46 3.00 -18.90
N ASP A 118 -0.36 2.51 -19.82
CA ASP A 118 -1.27 3.29 -20.67
C ASP A 118 -2.76 3.09 -20.27
N ASP A 119 -2.99 2.53 -19.06
CA ASP A 119 -4.31 2.24 -18.50
C ASP A 119 -5.14 1.21 -19.28
N ASN A 120 -4.52 0.41 -20.15
CA ASN A 120 -5.21 -0.68 -20.82
C ASN A 120 -5.44 -1.83 -19.86
N PHE A 121 -6.65 -2.43 -19.91
CA PHE A 121 -6.99 -3.61 -19.12
C PHE A 121 -6.07 -4.78 -19.46
N VAL A 122 -5.48 -5.39 -18.44
CA VAL A 122 -4.61 -6.57 -18.54
C VAL A 122 -5.31 -7.80 -17.97
N ALA A 123 -5.84 -7.70 -16.76
CA ALA A 123 -6.48 -8.81 -16.06
C ALA A 123 -7.40 -8.32 -14.94
N GLU A 124 -8.23 -9.21 -14.44
CA GLU A 124 -8.95 -9.06 -13.18
C GLU A 124 -8.29 -9.96 -12.12
N GLU A 125 -8.03 -9.41 -10.94
CA GLU A 125 -7.54 -10.19 -9.81
C GLU A 125 -8.72 -10.88 -9.12
N GLU A 126 -8.77 -12.20 -9.23
CA GLU A 126 -9.88 -13.01 -8.70
C GLU A 126 -9.80 -13.27 -7.20
N ARG A 127 -8.63 -13.08 -6.58
CA ARG A 127 -8.48 -13.30 -5.14
C ARG A 127 -9.05 -12.11 -4.39
N MET A 128 -9.72 -12.37 -3.27
CA MET A 128 -10.16 -11.31 -2.37
C MET A 128 -8.93 -10.63 -1.76
N LEU A 129 -8.69 -9.38 -2.15
CA LEU A 129 -7.57 -8.59 -1.64
C LEU A 129 -7.87 -7.95 -0.27
N LEU A 130 -9.16 -7.72 0.03
CA LEU A 130 -9.56 -7.26 1.36
C LEU A 130 -9.65 -8.44 2.32
N GLY A 131 -8.90 -8.36 3.38
CA GLY A 131 -8.92 -9.35 4.45
C GLY A 131 -7.53 -9.70 4.98
N PRO A 132 -7.50 -10.15 6.24
CA PRO A 132 -6.24 -10.33 6.94
C PRO A 132 -5.44 -11.52 6.40
N LEU A 133 -4.14 -11.30 6.29
CA LEU A 133 -3.15 -12.34 6.12
C LEU A 133 -3.11 -13.25 7.35
N GLN A 134 -2.53 -14.44 7.22
CA GLN A 134 -2.26 -15.32 8.36
C GLN A 134 -1.02 -14.90 9.17
N LEU A 135 -0.36 -13.80 8.79
CA LEU A 135 0.80 -13.23 9.45
C LEU A 135 0.38 -12.19 10.50
N SER A 136 0.98 -12.26 11.67
CA SER A 136 0.86 -11.19 12.67
C SER A 136 1.60 -9.92 12.23
N ALA A 137 1.24 -8.78 12.81
CA ALA A 137 1.93 -7.52 12.58
C ALA A 137 3.45 -7.63 12.81
N GLN A 138 3.86 -8.30 13.87
CA GLN A 138 5.28 -8.53 14.17
C GLN A 138 5.97 -9.41 13.13
N GLU A 139 5.28 -10.45 12.61
CA GLU A 139 5.81 -11.29 11.53
C GLU A 139 5.92 -10.53 10.22
N VAL A 140 4.94 -9.69 9.88
CA VAL A 140 4.99 -8.80 8.71
C VAL A 140 6.23 -7.92 8.79
N VAL A 141 6.38 -7.15 9.87
CA VAL A 141 7.50 -6.21 10.04
C VAL A 141 8.86 -6.94 10.00
N ARG A 142 9.00 -8.05 10.70
CA ARG A 142 10.23 -8.83 10.68
C ARG A 142 10.59 -9.31 9.27
N LYS A 143 9.62 -9.89 8.54
CA LYS A 143 9.86 -10.42 7.19
C LYS A 143 10.17 -9.31 6.17
N VAL A 144 9.53 -8.16 6.27
CA VAL A 144 9.80 -7.01 5.41
C VAL A 144 11.21 -6.46 5.68
N ASN A 145 11.60 -6.31 6.95
CA ASN A 145 12.94 -5.87 7.33
C ASN A 145 14.03 -6.86 6.84
N GLU A 146 13.77 -8.19 6.88
CA GLU A 146 14.67 -9.21 6.32
C GLU A 146 14.84 -9.11 4.79
N ILE A 147 13.86 -8.54 4.09
CA ILE A 147 13.93 -8.26 2.65
C ILE A 147 14.64 -6.92 2.37
N GLY A 148 14.80 -6.07 3.40
CA GLY A 148 15.35 -4.72 3.29
C GLY A 148 14.31 -3.68 2.91
N GLY A 149 13.04 -3.90 3.25
CA GLY A 149 11.95 -2.94 3.10
C GLY A 149 11.74 -2.09 4.35
N LEU A 150 10.83 -1.14 4.26
CA LEU A 150 10.38 -0.28 5.37
C LEU A 150 8.93 -0.62 5.72
N CYS A 151 8.58 -0.51 7.00
CA CYS A 151 7.24 -0.71 7.50
C CYS A 151 6.74 0.53 8.24
N LEU A 152 5.55 0.99 7.88
CA LEU A 152 4.85 2.08 8.54
C LEU A 152 3.53 1.54 9.09
N ALA A 153 3.21 1.82 10.37
CA ALA A 153 1.86 1.55 10.85
C ALA A 153 0.89 2.53 10.19
N ALA A 154 -0.04 2.00 9.38
CA ALA A 154 -0.97 2.82 8.62
C ALA A 154 -1.99 3.50 9.55
N HIS A 155 -2.36 4.74 9.22
CA HIS A 155 -3.48 5.52 9.79
C HIS A 155 -3.78 5.19 11.25
N ILE A 156 -2.78 5.36 12.15
CA ILE A 156 -2.88 4.94 13.56
C ILE A 156 -4.00 5.63 14.35
N ASP A 157 -4.51 6.74 13.85
CA ASP A 157 -5.61 7.53 14.42
C ASP A 157 -7.00 7.12 13.91
N ARG A 158 -7.12 6.10 13.01
CA ARG A 158 -8.41 5.55 12.59
C ARG A 158 -8.98 4.60 13.65
N PRO A 159 -10.34 4.59 13.82
CA PRO A 159 -11.00 3.69 14.77
C PRO A 159 -11.02 2.22 14.32
N ALA A 160 -10.70 1.93 13.05
CA ALA A 160 -10.63 0.58 12.49
C ALA A 160 -9.34 0.41 11.70
N TYR A 161 -8.85 -0.83 11.62
CA TYR A 161 -7.62 -1.22 10.91
C TYR A 161 -6.35 -0.52 11.38
N SER A 162 -6.37 0.10 12.55
CA SER A 162 -5.25 0.77 13.16
C SER A 162 -4.52 -0.17 14.12
N LEU A 163 -3.19 -0.21 14.00
CA LEU A 163 -2.37 -1.03 14.89
C LEU A 163 -2.52 -0.62 16.36
N LEU A 164 -2.66 0.69 16.61
CA LEU A 164 -2.87 1.23 17.95
C LEU A 164 -4.21 0.78 18.56
N VAL A 165 -5.27 0.77 17.77
CA VAL A 165 -6.61 0.37 18.23
C VAL A 165 -6.67 -1.15 18.45
N GLN A 166 -6.10 -1.93 17.54
CA GLN A 166 -6.16 -3.40 17.61
C GLN A 166 -5.30 -3.98 18.72
N LEU A 167 -4.13 -3.40 18.97
CA LEU A 167 -3.21 -3.88 20.02
C LEU A 167 -3.30 -3.11 21.34
N GLY A 168 -3.94 -1.93 21.35
CA GLY A 168 -3.96 -1.02 22.50
C GLY A 168 -2.67 -0.21 22.68
N PHE A 169 -1.58 -0.61 22.06
CA PHE A 169 -0.29 0.09 22.03
C PHE A 169 0.57 -0.42 20.86
N ILE A 170 1.59 0.34 20.50
CA ILE A 170 2.58 -0.07 19.50
C ILE A 170 3.86 -0.47 20.25
N PRO A 171 4.29 -1.76 20.19
CA PRO A 171 5.53 -2.20 20.85
C PRO A 171 6.76 -1.45 20.29
N ASN A 172 7.59 -0.90 21.15
CA ASN A 172 8.79 -0.16 20.75
C ASN A 172 9.82 -1.01 20.00
N ASP A 173 9.80 -2.32 20.23
CA ASP A 173 10.71 -3.30 19.63
C ASP A 173 10.13 -3.98 18.39
N MET A 174 8.96 -3.54 17.91
CA MET A 174 8.33 -4.12 16.69
C MET A 174 9.19 -3.93 15.44
N GLY A 175 10.02 -2.88 15.40
CA GLY A 175 10.91 -2.61 14.25
C GLY A 175 10.24 -1.84 13.12
N LEU A 176 9.16 -1.11 13.39
CA LEU A 176 8.56 -0.14 12.49
C LEU A 176 9.50 1.06 12.28
N GLN A 177 9.50 1.62 11.08
CA GLN A 177 10.28 2.81 10.74
C GLN A 177 9.48 4.10 10.88
N GLY A 178 8.15 4.02 11.01
CA GLY A 178 7.29 5.18 11.18
C GLY A 178 5.84 4.82 11.44
N VAL A 179 5.03 5.86 11.56
CA VAL A 179 3.58 5.78 11.69
C VAL A 179 2.94 6.81 10.75
N GLU A 180 1.78 6.49 10.23
CA GLU A 180 0.96 7.41 9.47
C GLU A 180 -0.16 7.96 10.35
N ILE A 181 -0.37 9.28 10.28
CA ILE A 181 -1.44 9.99 10.97
C ILE A 181 -2.22 10.74 9.91
N LEU A 182 -3.51 10.45 9.77
CA LEU A 182 -4.37 11.08 8.77
C LEU A 182 -4.94 12.41 9.25
N SER A 183 -5.18 12.56 10.55
CA SER A 183 -5.78 13.76 11.13
C SER A 183 -4.71 14.71 11.65
N LEU A 184 -4.43 15.77 10.90
CA LEU A 184 -3.58 16.87 11.36
C LEU A 184 -4.31 17.79 12.36
N ILE A 185 -5.61 17.65 12.55
CA ILE A 185 -6.42 18.51 13.44
C ILE A 185 -5.96 18.42 14.89
N HIS A 186 -5.47 17.26 15.31
CA HIS A 186 -4.97 17.05 16.66
C HIS A 186 -3.52 17.49 16.88
N ILE A 187 -2.80 17.84 15.81
CA ILE A 187 -1.39 18.28 15.88
C ILE A 187 -1.27 19.80 15.89
N SER A 188 -2.31 20.53 15.46
CA SER A 188 -2.28 21.97 15.27
C SER A 188 -2.90 22.80 16.41
N GLU A 189 -3.38 22.16 17.47
CA GLU A 189 -3.84 22.89 18.65
C GLU A 189 -2.75 22.91 19.74
N PRO A 190 -2.31 24.10 20.17
CA PRO A 190 -1.36 24.26 21.27
C PRO A 190 -1.99 23.92 22.62
#